data_8fb18f1e6ab09887d210aa0f849cf405
#
_entry.id   8fb18f1e6ab09887d210aa0f849cf405
#
_cell.length_a   1.000
_cell.length_b   1.000
_cell.length_c   1.000
_cell.angle_alpha   90.00
_cell.angle_beta   90.00
_cell.angle_gamma   90.00
#
_symmetry.space_group_name_H-M   'P 1'
#
loop_
_entity.id
_entity.type
_entity.pdbx_description
1 polymer ?
#
loop_
_entity_poly.entity_id
_entity_poly.type
_entity_poly.pdbx_seq_one_letter_code
_entity_poly.pdbx_strand_id
1 'polypeptide(L)'
;MSRQLILGLSLLLAGSSWAAGPTKLASDEAHIHVGVLAVLDDQDTQRQWQPLLDGLSAALVGKRLHLHPLDPVGMERAQQANELAFVITNPGHYVVIEARHGATRIATQTAAEGGDPAHAVGSTVVVRADSPLPEGLADLKGRRVAAVAEEAFGGYQLVAAEWAREGIDAESGDVKRLFTGYPMTRVLDAVLQGQADAAILRTCLLERWIGEGRVQPGVLRVVAPHPDSRLPCQTSTSLYPGWAFAASPHVPPELAREVALALLTLPPDAQGTRWSVPADYQRVHDVLRTLEVEPYAFLRATRLEALARRYWFVIGGALALLALGLLYTLRVESLVKRRTAELTRSLNERDKLTRELEKDQEAMDHLSRLSILG
;
A
#
# COMPACT_ATOMS: atom_id res chain seq x y z
N MET A 1 59.84 -26.60 -55.26
CA MET A 1 58.96 -27.72 -54.89
C MET A 1 58.48 -27.50 -53.46
N SER A 2 57.27 -27.12 -53.26
CA SER A 2 56.47 -27.31 -52.03
C SER A 2 55.16 -26.56 -52.15
N ARG A 3 54.05 -27.30 -52.22
CA ARG A 3 52.69 -26.86 -52.35
C ARG A 3 52.19 -26.26 -51.04
N GLN A 4 51.67 -25.02 -51.08
CA GLN A 4 50.91 -24.45 -50.01
C GLN A 4 49.44 -24.89 -50.11
N LEU A 5 48.93 -25.52 -49.04
CA LEU A 5 47.53 -25.81 -48.81
C LEU A 5 46.89 -24.62 -48.12
N ILE A 6 45.93 -23.97 -48.79
CA ILE A 6 45.08 -22.95 -48.24
C ILE A 6 43.81 -23.64 -47.69
N LEU A 7 43.67 -23.69 -46.35
CA LEU A 7 42.44 -24.10 -45.68
C LEU A 7 41.52 -22.88 -45.59
N GLY A 8 40.45 -22.92 -46.34
CA GLY A 8 39.36 -21.91 -46.23
C GLY A 8 38.48 -22.20 -44.99
N LEU A 9 38.46 -21.27 -44.07
CA LEU A 9 37.58 -21.29 -42.90
C LEU A 9 36.26 -20.62 -43.26
N SER A 10 35.24 -21.40 -43.59
CA SER A 10 33.86 -20.91 -43.80
C SER A 10 33.20 -20.59 -42.49
N LEU A 11 33.07 -19.29 -42.14
CA LEU A 11 32.24 -18.85 -41.02
C LEU A 11 30.76 -19.00 -41.40
N LEU A 12 30.09 -19.98 -40.82
CA LEU A 12 28.65 -20.09 -40.76
C LEU A 12 28.10 -19.07 -39.75
N LEU A 13 27.62 -17.91 -40.25
CA LEU A 13 26.78 -17.00 -39.47
C LEU A 13 25.40 -17.66 -39.28
N ALA A 14 25.24 -18.34 -38.13
CA ALA A 14 23.92 -18.71 -37.65
C ALA A 14 23.17 -17.46 -37.20
N GLY A 15 22.35 -16.92 -38.09
CA GLY A 15 21.38 -15.88 -37.76
C GLY A 15 20.37 -16.41 -36.74
N SER A 16 20.50 -15.99 -35.51
CA SER A 16 19.47 -16.21 -34.47
C SER A 16 18.24 -15.40 -34.85
N SER A 17 17.32 -16.03 -35.58
CA SER A 17 15.93 -15.55 -35.71
C SER A 17 15.32 -15.52 -34.31
N TRP A 18 15.24 -14.38 -33.70
CA TRP A 18 14.33 -14.16 -32.59
C TRP A 18 12.91 -14.27 -33.14
N ALA A 19 12.36 -15.46 -33.10
CA ALA A 19 10.94 -15.66 -33.23
C ALA A 19 10.34 -15.04 -31.94
N ALA A 20 9.78 -13.82 -32.07
CA ALA A 20 8.82 -13.32 -31.12
C ALA A 20 7.72 -14.38 -31.04
N GLY A 21 7.61 -15.04 -29.88
CA GLY A 21 6.56 -16.01 -29.63
C GLY A 21 5.19 -15.35 -29.88
N PRO A 22 4.20 -16.08 -30.36
CA PRO A 22 2.89 -15.50 -30.64
C PRO A 22 2.32 -14.93 -29.33
N THR A 23 2.17 -13.61 -29.30
CA THR A 23 1.40 -12.91 -28.27
C THR A 23 -0.03 -13.46 -28.36
N LYS A 24 -0.45 -14.23 -27.38
CA LYS A 24 -1.68 -15.02 -27.35
C LYS A 24 -2.98 -14.20 -27.41
N LEU A 25 -2.89 -12.87 -27.54
CA LEU A 25 -4.02 -11.93 -27.57
C LEU A 25 -4.21 -11.19 -28.90
N ALA A 26 -3.34 -11.37 -29.89
CA ALA A 26 -3.48 -10.70 -31.18
C ALA A 26 -4.39 -11.43 -32.18
N SER A 27 -4.93 -12.63 -31.83
CA SER A 27 -5.66 -13.48 -32.79
C SER A 27 -7.18 -13.50 -32.62
N ASP A 28 -7.74 -12.87 -31.57
CA ASP A 28 -9.19 -12.84 -31.39
C ASP A 28 -9.69 -11.39 -31.33
N GLU A 29 -9.62 -10.69 -32.48
CA GLU A 29 -10.14 -9.33 -32.62
C GLU A 29 -11.64 -9.22 -32.30
N ALA A 30 -12.37 -10.34 -32.26
CA ALA A 30 -13.78 -10.41 -31.94
C ALA A 30 -14.09 -10.31 -30.45
N HIS A 31 -13.16 -10.69 -29.57
CA HIS A 31 -13.36 -10.73 -28.13
C HIS A 31 -12.40 -9.81 -27.38
N ILE A 32 -12.94 -8.80 -26.70
CA ILE A 32 -12.20 -7.78 -25.97
C ILE A 32 -12.43 -7.97 -24.46
N HIS A 33 -11.37 -8.26 -23.70
CA HIS A 33 -11.47 -8.44 -22.26
C HIS A 33 -11.28 -7.10 -21.51
N VAL A 34 -12.25 -6.75 -20.66
CA VAL A 34 -12.28 -5.51 -19.90
C VAL A 34 -12.29 -5.85 -18.41
N GLY A 35 -11.23 -5.51 -17.71
CA GLY A 35 -11.17 -5.61 -16.25
C GLY A 35 -11.91 -4.46 -15.60
N VAL A 36 -12.76 -4.77 -14.62
CA VAL A 36 -13.48 -3.75 -13.84
C VAL A 36 -13.19 -3.94 -12.36
N LEU A 37 -12.77 -2.86 -11.70
CA LEU A 37 -12.49 -2.91 -10.27
C LEU A 37 -13.78 -3.21 -9.47
N ALA A 38 -13.83 -4.38 -8.84
CA ALA A 38 -14.95 -4.83 -8.03
C ALA A 38 -14.85 -4.24 -6.61
N VAL A 39 -15.50 -3.13 -6.36
CA VAL A 39 -15.62 -2.51 -5.02
C VAL A 39 -16.86 -3.00 -4.26
N LEU A 40 -17.81 -3.61 -4.95
CA LEU A 40 -18.97 -4.32 -4.44
C LEU A 40 -18.78 -5.82 -4.67
N ASP A 41 -19.81 -6.61 -4.39
CA ASP A 41 -19.77 -8.02 -4.81
C ASP A 41 -19.83 -8.17 -6.34
N ASP A 42 -19.50 -9.36 -6.83
CA ASP A 42 -19.42 -9.63 -8.27
C ASP A 42 -20.74 -9.42 -8.99
N GLN A 43 -21.88 -9.77 -8.34
CA GLN A 43 -23.21 -9.59 -8.94
C GLN A 43 -23.58 -8.11 -9.06
N ASP A 44 -23.30 -7.31 -8.01
CA ASP A 44 -23.51 -5.87 -8.02
C ASP A 44 -22.59 -5.19 -9.04
N THR A 45 -21.33 -5.62 -9.12
CA THR A 45 -20.38 -5.14 -10.13
C THR A 45 -20.86 -5.46 -11.54
N GLN A 46 -21.32 -6.68 -11.76
CA GLN A 46 -21.84 -7.11 -13.06
C GLN A 46 -23.10 -6.32 -13.44
N ARG A 47 -24.07 -6.17 -12.52
CA ARG A 47 -25.28 -5.37 -12.75
C ARG A 47 -24.98 -3.90 -13.07
N GLN A 48 -23.96 -3.34 -12.46
CA GLN A 48 -23.57 -1.95 -12.67
C GLN A 48 -22.91 -1.73 -14.03
N TRP A 49 -22.01 -2.62 -14.46
CA TRP A 49 -21.11 -2.37 -15.59
C TRP A 49 -21.46 -3.13 -16.88
N GLN A 50 -22.23 -4.23 -16.79
CA GLN A 50 -22.63 -5.01 -17.96
C GLN A 50 -23.38 -4.17 -19.00
N PRO A 51 -24.34 -3.27 -18.64
CA PRO A 51 -25.02 -2.43 -19.62
C PRO A 51 -24.10 -1.54 -20.45
N LEU A 52 -23.01 -1.03 -19.83
CA LEU A 52 -21.99 -0.25 -20.55
C LEU A 52 -21.28 -1.12 -21.60
N LEU A 53 -20.87 -2.33 -21.22
CA LEU A 53 -20.14 -3.22 -22.13
C LEU A 53 -21.03 -3.74 -23.25
N ASP A 54 -22.32 -3.98 -22.97
CA ASP A 54 -23.31 -4.35 -24.00
C ASP A 54 -23.51 -3.19 -24.98
N GLY A 55 -23.62 -1.94 -24.49
CA GLY A 55 -23.70 -0.74 -25.32
C GLY A 55 -22.47 -0.55 -26.21
N LEU A 56 -21.28 -0.74 -25.65
CA LEU A 56 -20.03 -0.69 -26.41
C LEU A 56 -19.96 -1.81 -27.45
N SER A 57 -20.36 -3.03 -27.10
CA SER A 57 -20.39 -4.16 -28.03
C SER A 57 -21.37 -3.93 -29.19
N ALA A 58 -22.49 -3.27 -28.94
CA ALA A 58 -23.45 -2.88 -29.97
C ALA A 58 -22.92 -1.76 -30.91
N ALA A 59 -22.10 -0.83 -30.34
CA ALA A 59 -21.52 0.27 -31.10
C ALA A 59 -20.29 -0.16 -31.94
N LEU A 60 -19.58 -1.22 -31.52
CA LEU A 60 -18.35 -1.71 -32.15
C LEU A 60 -18.62 -2.94 -33.00
N VAL A 61 -18.92 -2.72 -34.30
CA VAL A 61 -19.28 -3.79 -35.21
C VAL A 61 -18.26 -4.92 -35.23
N GLY A 62 -18.71 -6.16 -35.03
CA GLY A 62 -17.88 -7.35 -35.08
C GLY A 62 -17.01 -7.56 -33.83
N LYS A 63 -17.17 -6.75 -32.75
CA LYS A 63 -16.42 -6.85 -31.51
C LYS A 63 -17.36 -7.07 -30.33
N ARG A 64 -16.98 -7.95 -29.40
CA ARG A 64 -17.73 -8.22 -28.18
C ARG A 64 -16.83 -7.97 -26.97
N LEU A 65 -17.30 -7.13 -26.05
CA LEU A 65 -16.60 -6.84 -24.81
C LEU A 65 -17.03 -7.80 -23.70
N HIS A 66 -16.06 -8.34 -22.99
CA HIS A 66 -16.26 -9.27 -21.86
C HIS A 66 -15.84 -8.62 -20.56
N LEU A 67 -16.78 -8.59 -19.61
CA LEU A 67 -16.56 -8.02 -18.27
C LEU A 67 -15.84 -9.02 -17.39
N HIS A 68 -14.79 -8.57 -16.73
CA HIS A 68 -14.08 -9.30 -15.68
C HIS A 68 -14.07 -8.47 -14.39
N PRO A 69 -14.98 -8.77 -13.41
CA PRO A 69 -14.87 -8.18 -12.07
C PRO A 69 -13.60 -8.66 -11.39
N LEU A 70 -12.76 -7.74 -10.95
CA LEU A 70 -11.45 -8.04 -10.33
C LEU A 70 -11.23 -7.16 -9.11
N ASP A 71 -10.66 -7.74 -8.07
CA ASP A 71 -10.07 -6.97 -6.98
C ASP A 71 -8.76 -6.30 -7.42
N PRO A 72 -8.16 -5.39 -6.64
CA PRO A 72 -6.93 -4.72 -7.03
C PRO A 72 -5.79 -5.69 -7.36
N VAL A 73 -5.65 -6.78 -6.62
CA VAL A 73 -4.58 -7.79 -6.84
C VAL A 73 -4.82 -8.60 -8.10
N GLY A 74 -6.07 -8.98 -8.36
CA GLY A 74 -6.46 -9.66 -9.60
C GLY A 74 -6.26 -8.77 -10.82
N MET A 75 -6.58 -7.48 -10.72
CA MET A 75 -6.38 -6.50 -11.78
C MET A 75 -4.88 -6.36 -12.12
N GLU A 76 -4.02 -6.24 -11.11
CA GLU A 76 -2.57 -6.18 -11.29
C GLU A 76 -2.01 -7.42 -12.02
N ARG A 77 -2.45 -8.63 -11.60
CA ARG A 77 -2.02 -9.90 -12.24
C ARG A 77 -2.47 -9.96 -13.70
N ALA A 78 -3.73 -9.63 -13.97
CA ALA A 78 -4.27 -9.68 -15.32
C ALA A 78 -3.62 -8.64 -16.24
N GLN A 79 -3.27 -7.45 -15.72
CA GLN A 79 -2.49 -6.45 -16.45
C GLN A 79 -1.08 -6.94 -16.74
N GLN A 80 -0.39 -7.51 -15.76
CA GLN A 80 0.95 -8.07 -15.93
C GLN A 80 0.97 -9.23 -16.93
N ALA A 81 -0.10 -10.02 -16.99
CA ALA A 81 -0.26 -11.13 -17.95
C ALA A 81 -0.73 -10.67 -19.33
N ASN A 82 -1.01 -9.36 -19.55
CA ASN A 82 -1.62 -8.82 -20.76
C ASN A 82 -2.96 -9.47 -21.15
N GLU A 83 -3.74 -9.88 -20.14
CA GLU A 83 -5.05 -10.53 -20.33
C GLU A 83 -6.17 -9.52 -20.58
N LEU A 84 -5.96 -8.24 -20.21
CA LEU A 84 -6.96 -7.19 -20.31
C LEU A 84 -6.59 -6.16 -21.37
N ALA A 85 -7.46 -5.96 -22.34
CA ALA A 85 -7.33 -4.90 -23.33
C ALA A 85 -7.65 -3.52 -22.71
N PHE A 86 -8.67 -3.47 -21.85
CA PHE A 86 -9.08 -2.25 -21.17
C PHE A 86 -9.33 -2.48 -19.70
N VAL A 87 -9.26 -1.40 -18.92
CA VAL A 87 -9.60 -1.41 -17.49
C VAL A 87 -10.54 -0.25 -17.16
N ILE A 88 -11.50 -0.53 -16.27
CA ILE A 88 -12.38 0.46 -15.64
C ILE A 88 -12.06 0.45 -14.16
N THR A 89 -11.56 1.57 -13.65
CA THR A 89 -11.13 1.63 -12.27
C THR A 89 -11.25 3.02 -11.67
N ASN A 90 -11.20 3.09 -10.33
CA ASN A 90 -11.24 4.35 -9.61
C ASN A 90 -9.96 5.19 -9.86
N PRO A 91 -9.99 6.51 -9.61
CA PRO A 91 -8.87 7.40 -9.94
C PRO A 91 -7.54 7.01 -9.29
N GLY A 92 -7.55 6.65 -8.00
CA GLY A 92 -6.32 6.29 -7.27
C GLY A 92 -5.67 5.03 -7.84
N HIS A 93 -6.46 3.98 -8.05
CA HIS A 93 -5.96 2.74 -8.62
C HIS A 93 -5.51 2.91 -10.09
N TYR A 94 -6.19 3.78 -10.87
CA TYR A 94 -5.73 4.11 -12.22
C TYR A 94 -4.30 4.66 -12.22
N VAL A 95 -3.98 5.61 -11.33
CA VAL A 95 -2.63 6.19 -11.24
C VAL A 95 -1.57 5.12 -10.93
N VAL A 96 -1.91 4.11 -10.14
CA VAL A 96 -1.01 2.97 -9.89
C VAL A 96 -0.82 2.13 -11.15
N ILE A 97 -1.92 1.77 -11.84
CA ILE A 97 -1.87 1.00 -13.10
C ILE A 97 -1.13 1.77 -14.19
N GLU A 98 -1.36 3.06 -14.34
CA GLU A 98 -0.63 3.92 -15.28
C GLU A 98 0.87 3.88 -15.01
N ALA A 99 1.28 4.07 -13.75
CA ALA A 99 2.69 4.12 -13.36
C ALA A 99 3.40 2.76 -13.50
N ARG A 100 2.71 1.65 -13.23
CA ARG A 100 3.30 0.31 -13.24
C ARG A 100 3.21 -0.39 -14.59
N HIS A 101 2.10 -0.21 -15.29
CA HIS A 101 1.79 -0.95 -16.52
C HIS A 101 1.68 -0.07 -17.76
N GLY A 102 1.77 1.25 -17.63
CA GLY A 102 1.72 2.18 -18.76
C GLY A 102 0.35 2.29 -19.42
N ALA A 103 -0.73 1.94 -18.72
CA ALA A 103 -2.09 2.08 -19.26
C ALA A 103 -2.42 3.56 -19.54
N THR A 104 -3.12 3.81 -20.62
CA THR A 104 -3.49 5.17 -21.05
C THR A 104 -4.98 5.40 -20.88
N ARG A 105 -5.37 6.41 -20.11
CA ARG A 105 -6.77 6.79 -19.94
C ARG A 105 -7.35 7.38 -21.22
N ILE A 106 -8.42 6.77 -21.75
CA ILE A 106 -9.11 7.19 -22.97
C ILE A 106 -10.42 7.91 -22.69
N ALA A 107 -11.00 7.72 -21.50
CA ALA A 107 -12.19 8.46 -21.06
C ALA A 107 -12.25 8.54 -19.54
N THR A 108 -13.00 9.53 -19.01
CA THR A 108 -13.31 9.70 -17.59
C THR A 108 -14.82 9.72 -17.39
N GLN A 109 -15.30 8.98 -16.41
CA GLN A 109 -16.71 8.93 -16.02
C GLN A 109 -17.13 10.27 -15.39
N THR A 110 -18.28 10.80 -15.79
CA THR A 110 -18.89 11.96 -15.11
C THR A 110 -19.71 11.50 -13.90
N ALA A 111 -20.04 12.42 -13.03
CA ALA A 111 -21.15 12.21 -12.10
C ALA A 111 -22.49 12.17 -12.86
N ALA A 112 -23.56 11.72 -12.16
CA ALA A 112 -24.90 11.72 -12.70
C ALA A 112 -25.31 13.11 -13.25
N GLU A 113 -26.24 13.13 -14.20
CA GLU A 113 -26.86 14.34 -14.76
C GLU A 113 -25.90 15.31 -15.48
N GLY A 114 -24.88 14.78 -16.16
CA GLY A 114 -23.99 15.59 -17.00
C GLY A 114 -22.98 16.41 -16.23
N GLY A 115 -22.64 15.96 -15.02
CA GLY A 115 -21.64 16.58 -14.15
C GLY A 115 -20.24 16.66 -14.77
N ASP A 116 -19.42 17.51 -14.18
CA ASP A 116 -18.03 17.70 -14.54
C ASP A 116 -17.21 16.41 -14.24
N PRO A 117 -16.50 15.80 -15.22
CA PRO A 117 -15.69 14.62 -14.99
C PRO A 117 -14.54 14.85 -13.99
N ALA A 118 -14.16 16.11 -13.75
CA ALA A 118 -13.14 16.45 -12.74
C ALA A 118 -13.67 16.43 -11.29
N HIS A 119 -15.00 16.30 -11.08
CA HIS A 119 -15.66 16.42 -9.79
C HIS A 119 -16.75 15.34 -9.59
N ALA A 120 -16.38 14.07 -9.67
CA ALA A 120 -17.32 12.95 -9.66
C ALA A 120 -17.12 11.97 -8.49
N VAL A 121 -15.98 11.98 -7.82
CA VAL A 121 -15.65 11.04 -6.74
C VAL A 121 -15.24 11.79 -5.47
N GLY A 122 -15.80 11.37 -4.34
CA GLY A 122 -15.44 11.84 -3.00
C GLY A 122 -15.61 10.72 -1.99
N SER A 123 -15.50 11.05 -0.71
CA SER A 123 -15.80 10.14 0.40
C SER A 123 -16.93 10.68 1.24
N THR A 124 -17.76 9.80 1.76
CA THR A 124 -18.82 10.10 2.73
C THR A 124 -18.49 9.40 4.03
N VAL A 125 -18.27 10.15 5.09
CA VAL A 125 -18.06 9.60 6.44
C VAL A 125 -19.40 9.58 7.14
N VAL A 126 -19.80 8.42 7.66
CA VAL A 126 -21.08 8.26 8.35
C VAL A 126 -20.89 7.75 9.77
N VAL A 127 -21.79 8.16 10.64
CA VAL A 127 -21.94 7.67 12.01
C VAL A 127 -23.40 7.31 12.26
N ARG A 128 -23.67 6.51 13.29
CA ARG A 128 -25.06 6.27 13.70
C ARG A 128 -25.71 7.57 14.18
N ALA A 129 -26.98 7.74 13.87
CA ALA A 129 -27.72 8.93 14.22
C ALA A 129 -27.87 9.16 15.74
N ASP A 130 -27.86 8.06 16.52
CA ASP A 130 -27.91 8.07 17.98
C ASP A 130 -26.54 8.30 18.66
N SER A 131 -25.47 8.33 17.88
CA SER A 131 -24.10 8.57 18.39
C SER A 131 -23.85 10.05 18.63
N PRO A 132 -23.07 10.44 19.68
CA PRO A 132 -22.58 11.79 19.80
C PRO A 132 -21.73 12.13 18.56
N LEU A 133 -22.07 13.23 17.90
CA LEU A 133 -21.49 13.60 16.62
C LEU A 133 -20.12 14.18 16.75
N PRO A 134 -19.20 13.72 15.89
CA PRO A 134 -18.12 14.55 15.44
C PRO A 134 -18.67 15.68 14.55
N GLU A 135 -18.24 16.91 14.78
CA GLU A 135 -18.58 18.05 13.92
C GLU A 135 -17.68 18.07 12.68
N GLY A 136 -16.42 17.59 12.84
CA GLY A 136 -15.41 17.54 11.79
C GLY A 136 -14.74 16.17 11.65
N LEU A 137 -13.95 16.02 10.59
CA LEU A 137 -13.13 14.81 10.39
C LEU A 137 -12.05 14.69 11.45
N ALA A 138 -11.55 15.79 12.03
CA ALA A 138 -10.57 15.81 13.12
C ALA A 138 -11.10 15.17 14.40
N ASP A 139 -12.40 15.25 14.67
CA ASP A 139 -13.03 14.70 15.87
C ASP A 139 -13.07 13.17 15.87
N LEU A 140 -12.68 12.54 14.75
CA LEU A 140 -12.52 11.10 14.65
C LEU A 140 -11.21 10.61 15.28
N LYS A 141 -10.35 11.52 15.75
CA LYS A 141 -9.13 11.15 16.51
C LYS A 141 -9.50 10.34 17.75
N GLY A 142 -8.81 9.19 17.92
CA GLY A 142 -9.08 8.22 18.98
C GLY A 142 -10.28 7.30 18.74
N ARG A 143 -11.10 7.55 17.70
CA ARG A 143 -12.30 6.76 17.36
C ARG A 143 -11.93 5.55 16.49
N ARG A 144 -12.81 4.55 16.51
CA ARG A 144 -12.75 3.39 15.60
C ARG A 144 -13.43 3.76 14.29
N VAL A 145 -12.68 3.77 13.21
CA VAL A 145 -13.19 4.12 11.89
C VAL A 145 -13.07 2.93 10.95
N ALA A 146 -14.20 2.45 10.46
CA ALA A 146 -14.27 1.38 9.47
C ALA A 146 -14.04 1.93 8.06
N ALA A 147 -13.22 1.22 7.29
CA ALA A 147 -12.98 1.45 5.88
C ALA A 147 -12.83 0.11 5.17
N VAL A 148 -13.01 0.08 3.84
CA VAL A 148 -12.95 -1.19 3.11
C VAL A 148 -11.52 -1.72 3.02
N ALA A 149 -10.56 -0.87 2.63
CA ALA A 149 -9.16 -1.21 2.45
C ALA A 149 -8.31 0.05 2.42
N GLU A 150 -7.02 -0.05 2.71
CA GLU A 150 -6.10 1.07 2.75
C GLU A 150 -5.87 1.70 1.36
N GLU A 151 -5.91 0.88 0.30
CA GLU A 151 -5.77 1.31 -1.08
C GLU A 151 -7.07 1.87 -1.69
N ALA A 152 -8.19 1.84 -0.96
CA ALA A 152 -9.49 2.29 -1.46
C ALA A 152 -9.56 3.82 -1.56
N PHE A 153 -9.47 4.38 -2.77
CA PHE A 153 -9.40 5.82 -3.01
C PHE A 153 -10.56 6.58 -2.34
N GLY A 154 -11.81 6.37 -2.80
CA GLY A 154 -12.99 7.00 -2.18
C GLY A 154 -13.47 6.32 -0.89
N GLY A 155 -13.00 5.11 -0.59
CA GLY A 155 -13.35 4.36 0.61
C GLY A 155 -12.41 4.54 1.79
N TYR A 156 -11.29 5.28 1.62
CA TYR A 156 -10.33 5.56 2.69
C TYR A 156 -9.38 6.73 2.36
N GLN A 157 -8.65 6.67 1.23
CA GLN A 157 -7.50 7.55 0.98
C GLN A 157 -7.85 9.03 0.96
N LEU A 158 -9.02 9.41 0.47
CA LEU A 158 -9.46 10.81 0.46
C LEU A 158 -9.61 11.36 1.88
N VAL A 159 -10.21 10.59 2.79
CA VAL A 159 -10.35 10.99 4.21
C VAL A 159 -8.99 11.00 4.90
N ALA A 160 -8.14 10.01 4.64
CA ALA A 160 -6.78 9.95 5.18
C ALA A 160 -5.95 11.17 4.75
N ALA A 161 -6.12 11.65 3.51
CA ALA A 161 -5.45 12.86 3.03
C ALA A 161 -5.97 14.14 3.70
N GLU A 162 -7.27 14.23 4.01
CA GLU A 162 -7.78 15.34 4.83
C GLU A 162 -7.20 15.29 6.25
N TRP A 163 -7.18 14.13 6.89
CA TRP A 163 -6.52 13.95 8.18
C TRP A 163 -5.06 14.38 8.16
N ALA A 164 -4.31 13.96 7.15
CA ALA A 164 -2.89 14.34 7.01
C ALA A 164 -2.71 15.86 6.87
N ARG A 165 -3.60 16.57 6.16
CA ARG A 165 -3.59 18.05 6.06
C ARG A 165 -3.89 18.74 7.39
N GLU A 166 -4.67 18.11 8.25
CA GLU A 166 -4.99 18.58 9.60
C GLU A 166 -3.97 18.12 10.65
N GLY A 167 -2.88 17.46 10.24
CA GLY A 167 -1.82 16.97 11.11
C GLY A 167 -2.18 15.71 11.91
N ILE A 168 -3.21 14.99 11.50
CA ILE A 168 -3.62 13.71 12.07
C ILE A 168 -2.94 12.58 11.30
N ASP A 169 -2.11 11.82 11.99
CA ASP A 169 -1.43 10.66 11.41
C ASP A 169 -2.22 9.38 11.70
N ALA A 170 -3.02 8.97 10.72
CA ALA A 170 -3.81 7.76 10.82
C ALA A 170 -2.93 6.48 10.91
N GLU A 171 -1.68 6.51 10.45
CA GLU A 171 -0.76 5.36 10.53
C GLU A 171 -0.15 5.22 11.93
N SER A 172 0.12 6.33 12.63
CA SER A 172 0.67 6.32 13.99
C SER A 172 -0.32 5.88 15.06
N GLY A 173 -1.61 5.66 14.69
CA GLY A 173 -2.67 5.25 15.60
C GLY A 173 -3.51 6.39 16.15
N ASP A 174 -3.37 7.61 15.60
CA ASP A 174 -4.27 8.73 15.92
C ASP A 174 -5.73 8.37 15.66
N VAL A 175 -5.98 7.52 14.67
CA VAL A 175 -7.30 6.96 14.36
C VAL A 175 -7.21 5.43 14.42
N LYS A 176 -8.16 4.78 15.11
CA LYS A 176 -8.21 3.32 15.20
C LYS A 176 -8.88 2.75 13.94
N ARG A 177 -8.08 2.45 12.92
CA ARG A 177 -8.55 1.96 11.63
C ARG A 177 -9.04 0.53 11.72
N LEU A 178 -10.21 0.24 11.15
CA LEU A 178 -10.79 -1.09 10.99
C LEU A 178 -11.00 -1.35 9.50
N PHE A 179 -10.08 -2.07 8.86
CA PHE A 179 -10.26 -2.50 7.48
C PHE A 179 -11.07 -3.79 7.41
N THR A 180 -12.25 -3.71 6.76
CA THR A 180 -13.21 -4.83 6.71
C THR A 180 -12.98 -5.75 5.52
N GLY A 181 -12.19 -5.32 4.54
CA GLY A 181 -12.08 -5.98 3.24
C GLY A 181 -13.32 -5.75 2.36
N TYR A 182 -13.22 -6.16 1.10
CA TYR A 182 -14.35 -6.13 0.16
C TYR A 182 -15.35 -7.28 0.48
N PRO A 183 -16.63 -7.14 0.16
CA PRO A 183 -17.30 -5.97 -0.42
C PRO A 183 -17.51 -4.84 0.62
N MET A 184 -17.73 -3.60 0.12
CA MET A 184 -17.88 -2.41 0.96
C MET A 184 -19.13 -2.45 1.88
N THR A 185 -20.06 -3.35 1.68
CA THR A 185 -21.21 -3.58 2.59
C THR A 185 -20.77 -3.93 4.01
N ARG A 186 -19.61 -4.60 4.18
CA ARG A 186 -19.05 -4.92 5.49
C ARG A 186 -18.69 -3.69 6.31
N VAL A 187 -18.34 -2.60 5.64
CA VAL A 187 -18.07 -1.30 6.31
C VAL A 187 -19.33 -0.75 6.95
N LEU A 188 -20.47 -0.88 6.25
CA LEU A 188 -21.77 -0.51 6.77
C LEU A 188 -22.14 -1.37 7.98
N ASP A 189 -21.99 -2.68 7.89
CA ASP A 189 -22.29 -3.62 8.98
C ASP A 189 -21.46 -3.29 10.23
N ALA A 190 -20.19 -2.93 10.07
CA ALA A 190 -19.32 -2.60 11.19
C ALA A 190 -19.82 -1.40 12.00
N VAL A 191 -20.37 -0.35 11.35
CA VAL A 191 -20.91 0.80 12.06
C VAL A 191 -22.30 0.52 12.64
N LEU A 192 -23.15 -0.22 11.93
CA LEU A 192 -24.50 -0.57 12.40
C LEU A 192 -24.45 -1.48 13.63
N GLN A 193 -23.49 -2.42 13.67
CA GLN A 193 -23.28 -3.36 14.78
C GLN A 193 -22.43 -2.75 15.92
N GLY A 194 -21.99 -1.49 15.82
CA GLY A 194 -21.19 -0.83 16.85
C GLY A 194 -19.74 -1.33 16.96
N GLN A 195 -19.25 -2.07 15.97
CA GLN A 195 -17.84 -2.48 15.89
C GLN A 195 -16.94 -1.28 15.56
N ALA A 196 -17.46 -0.31 14.82
CA ALA A 196 -16.84 0.97 14.52
C ALA A 196 -17.73 2.13 14.95
N ASP A 197 -17.11 3.25 15.27
CA ASP A 197 -17.79 4.49 15.68
C ASP A 197 -18.19 5.32 14.44
N ALA A 198 -17.43 5.20 13.36
CA ALA A 198 -17.69 5.81 12.06
C ALA A 198 -17.33 4.86 10.91
N ALA A 199 -17.84 5.12 9.73
CA ALA A 199 -17.55 4.38 8.51
C ALA A 199 -17.26 5.33 7.34
N ILE A 200 -16.28 4.98 6.51
CA ILE A 200 -15.92 5.70 5.29
C ILE A 200 -16.52 4.96 4.09
N LEU A 201 -17.41 5.62 3.39
CA LEU A 201 -18.09 5.12 2.20
C LEU A 201 -17.62 5.93 0.97
N ARG A 202 -17.68 5.31 -0.20
CA ARG A 202 -17.53 6.06 -1.44
C ARG A 202 -18.76 6.94 -1.71
N THR A 203 -18.59 7.94 -2.54
CA THR A 203 -19.62 8.89 -2.98
C THR A 203 -20.94 8.22 -3.33
N CYS A 204 -22.05 8.80 -2.85
CA CYS A 204 -23.44 8.43 -3.15
C CYS A 204 -23.82 6.98 -2.80
N LEU A 205 -22.99 6.23 -2.09
CA LEU A 205 -23.28 4.84 -1.74
C LEU A 205 -24.33 4.75 -0.62
N LEU A 206 -24.33 5.68 0.32
CA LEU A 206 -25.33 5.76 1.37
C LEU A 206 -26.73 5.97 0.79
N GLU A 207 -26.88 6.96 -0.08
CA GLU A 207 -28.15 7.31 -0.72
C GLU A 207 -28.65 6.16 -1.61
N ARG A 208 -27.75 5.50 -2.32
CA ARG A 208 -28.07 4.30 -3.10
C ARG A 208 -28.60 3.18 -2.20
N TRP A 209 -27.95 2.88 -1.08
CA TRP A 209 -28.40 1.84 -0.16
C TRP A 209 -29.71 2.18 0.55
N ILE A 210 -29.96 3.46 0.79
CA ILE A 210 -31.28 3.94 1.28
C ILE A 210 -32.33 3.68 0.20
N GLY A 211 -32.06 4.03 -1.05
CA GLY A 211 -32.99 3.78 -2.18
C GLY A 211 -33.25 2.29 -2.44
N GLU A 212 -32.25 1.45 -2.20
CA GLU A 212 -32.37 -0.04 -2.30
C GLU A 212 -33.03 -0.67 -1.06
N GLY A 213 -33.36 0.11 -0.02
CA GLY A 213 -33.95 -0.38 1.23
C GLY A 213 -32.98 -1.16 2.12
N ARG A 214 -31.66 -1.13 1.85
CA ARG A 214 -30.61 -1.77 2.66
C ARG A 214 -30.35 -1.00 3.95
N VAL A 215 -30.54 0.31 3.95
CA VAL A 215 -30.42 1.20 5.10
C VAL A 215 -31.69 2.00 5.24
N GLN A 216 -32.24 2.05 6.45
CA GLN A 216 -33.41 2.91 6.70
C GLN A 216 -32.98 4.38 6.75
N PRO A 217 -33.77 5.30 6.18
CA PRO A 217 -33.52 6.73 6.29
C PRO A 217 -33.38 7.17 7.76
N GLY A 218 -32.40 7.99 8.05
CA GLY A 218 -32.19 8.55 9.38
C GLY A 218 -31.46 7.68 10.40
N VAL A 219 -31.09 6.43 10.06
CA VAL A 219 -30.27 5.56 10.92
C VAL A 219 -28.79 5.99 10.95
N LEU A 220 -28.31 6.47 9.83
CA LEU A 220 -26.96 7.03 9.68
C LEU A 220 -27.04 8.50 9.33
N ARG A 221 -25.99 9.23 9.69
CA ARG A 221 -25.85 10.62 9.31
C ARG A 221 -24.42 10.93 8.87
N VAL A 222 -24.28 11.87 7.94
CA VAL A 222 -23.00 12.27 7.35
C VAL A 222 -22.27 13.21 8.30
N VAL A 223 -20.98 12.95 8.52
CA VAL A 223 -20.06 13.80 9.28
C VAL A 223 -19.45 14.83 8.36
N ALA A 224 -19.34 16.08 8.83
CA ALA A 224 -18.72 17.18 8.10
C ALA A 224 -19.17 17.27 6.63
N PRO A 225 -20.49 17.45 6.34
CA PRO A 225 -20.95 17.48 4.97
C PRO A 225 -20.28 18.64 4.23
N HIS A 226 -19.58 18.31 3.14
CA HIS A 226 -18.88 19.27 2.32
C HIS A 226 -19.89 20.14 1.54
N PRO A 227 -19.67 21.47 1.44
CA PRO A 227 -20.64 22.37 0.81
C PRO A 227 -20.75 22.25 -0.71
N ASP A 228 -20.00 21.35 -1.35
CA ASP A 228 -20.06 21.12 -2.79
C ASP A 228 -21.34 20.37 -3.17
N SER A 229 -22.31 21.10 -3.73
CA SER A 229 -23.62 20.59 -4.08
C SER A 229 -23.73 20.04 -5.51
N ARG A 230 -22.62 19.80 -6.19
CA ARG A 230 -22.62 19.27 -7.58
C ARG A 230 -23.09 17.82 -7.70
N LEU A 231 -23.20 17.12 -6.58
CA LEU A 231 -23.72 15.75 -6.55
C LEU A 231 -25.08 15.69 -5.87
N PRO A 232 -25.93 14.70 -6.23
CA PRO A 232 -27.23 14.49 -5.57
C PRO A 232 -27.11 13.87 -4.17
N CYS A 233 -25.89 13.70 -3.65
CA CYS A 233 -25.57 13.06 -2.39
C CYS A 233 -24.61 13.91 -1.56
N GLN A 234 -24.52 13.63 -0.25
CA GLN A 234 -23.59 14.32 0.64
C GLN A 234 -22.23 13.65 0.63
N THR A 235 -21.17 14.46 0.63
CA THR A 235 -19.79 14.02 0.79
C THR A 235 -19.13 14.70 1.97
N SER A 236 -18.13 14.07 2.57
CA SER A 236 -17.32 14.63 3.67
C SER A 236 -15.99 15.18 3.18
N THR A 237 -15.66 15.00 1.91
CA THR A 237 -14.42 15.50 1.29
C THR A 237 -14.72 16.28 0.03
N SER A 238 -13.74 17.03 -0.44
CA SER A 238 -13.77 17.60 -1.79
C SER A 238 -13.98 16.51 -2.85
N LEU A 239 -14.46 16.93 -4.03
CA LEU A 239 -14.65 16.05 -5.16
C LEU A 239 -13.38 15.94 -6.01
N TYR A 240 -13.16 14.78 -6.56
CA TYR A 240 -12.04 14.37 -7.42
C TYR A 240 -12.56 13.82 -8.75
N PRO A 241 -11.70 13.67 -9.76
CA PRO A 241 -12.10 13.13 -11.05
C PRO A 241 -12.79 11.76 -10.96
N GLY A 242 -13.64 11.49 -11.92
CA GLY A 242 -14.40 10.24 -12.03
C GLY A 242 -13.53 9.02 -12.35
N TRP A 243 -14.18 7.88 -12.49
CA TRP A 243 -13.51 6.62 -12.84
C TRP A 243 -12.85 6.70 -14.22
N ALA A 244 -11.70 6.05 -14.36
CA ALA A 244 -10.97 5.96 -15.60
C ALA A 244 -11.43 4.76 -16.43
N PHE A 245 -11.62 4.97 -17.73
CA PHE A 245 -11.58 3.93 -18.75
C PHE A 245 -10.22 4.03 -19.43
N ALA A 246 -9.39 3.00 -19.31
CA ALA A 246 -8.03 3.05 -19.82
C ALA A 246 -7.71 1.86 -20.72
N ALA A 247 -6.91 2.11 -21.75
CA ALA A 247 -6.38 1.11 -22.66
C ALA A 247 -5.03 0.59 -22.15
N SER A 248 -4.83 -0.72 -22.19
CA SER A 248 -3.52 -1.34 -21.91
C SER A 248 -2.52 -1.02 -23.04
N PRO A 249 -1.20 -1.00 -22.80
CA PRO A 249 -0.21 -0.59 -23.78
C PRO A 249 -0.17 -1.43 -25.06
N HIS A 250 -0.62 -2.68 -24.98
CA HIS A 250 -0.65 -3.59 -26.13
C HIS A 250 -1.88 -3.41 -27.04
N VAL A 251 -2.83 -2.56 -26.65
CA VAL A 251 -4.03 -2.28 -27.46
C VAL A 251 -3.65 -1.43 -28.67
N PRO A 252 -4.03 -1.83 -29.92
CA PRO A 252 -3.81 -1.02 -31.08
C PRO A 252 -4.46 0.37 -30.94
N PRO A 253 -3.77 1.46 -31.33
CA PRO A 253 -4.30 2.82 -31.24
C PRO A 253 -5.65 3.02 -31.93
N GLU A 254 -5.89 2.32 -33.03
CA GLU A 254 -7.15 2.35 -33.79
C GLU A 254 -8.31 1.80 -32.94
N LEU A 255 -8.09 0.66 -32.24
CA LEU A 255 -9.08 0.08 -31.35
C LEU A 255 -9.35 0.98 -30.15
N ALA A 256 -8.29 1.53 -29.54
CA ALA A 256 -8.44 2.47 -28.42
C ALA A 256 -9.26 3.71 -28.85
N ARG A 257 -9.03 4.24 -30.07
CA ARG A 257 -9.78 5.36 -30.62
C ARG A 257 -11.25 5.00 -30.88
N GLU A 258 -11.53 3.83 -31.45
CA GLU A 258 -12.89 3.36 -31.69
C GLU A 258 -13.68 3.24 -30.40
N VAL A 259 -13.08 2.62 -29.36
CA VAL A 259 -13.70 2.47 -28.04
C VAL A 259 -13.91 3.85 -27.37
N ALA A 260 -12.94 4.77 -27.47
CA ALA A 260 -13.09 6.11 -26.94
C ALA A 260 -14.25 6.88 -27.60
N LEU A 261 -14.36 6.83 -28.94
CA LEU A 261 -15.47 7.45 -29.66
C LEU A 261 -16.82 6.83 -29.27
N ALA A 262 -16.89 5.51 -29.15
CA ALA A 262 -18.10 4.83 -28.70
C ALA A 262 -18.49 5.28 -27.27
N LEU A 263 -17.55 5.31 -26.33
CA LEU A 263 -17.79 5.80 -24.94
C LEU A 263 -18.36 7.21 -24.92
N LEU A 264 -17.79 8.13 -25.70
CA LEU A 264 -18.19 9.54 -25.74
C LEU A 264 -19.57 9.76 -26.39
N THR A 265 -20.04 8.81 -27.20
CA THR A 265 -21.33 8.89 -27.92
C THR A 265 -22.43 8.07 -27.29
N LEU A 266 -22.12 7.16 -26.34
CA LEU A 266 -23.13 6.40 -25.61
C LEU A 266 -24.07 7.33 -24.84
N PRO A 267 -25.39 7.01 -24.77
CA PRO A 267 -26.31 7.70 -23.91
C PRO A 267 -25.94 7.54 -22.44
N PRO A 268 -26.44 8.40 -21.55
CA PRO A 268 -26.28 8.21 -20.12
C PRO A 268 -26.83 6.85 -19.68
N ASP A 269 -26.20 6.28 -18.64
CA ASP A 269 -26.76 5.11 -17.97
C ASP A 269 -28.06 5.44 -17.19
N ALA A 270 -28.63 4.43 -16.54
CA ALA A 270 -29.85 4.58 -15.73
C ALA A 270 -29.69 5.58 -14.55
N GLN A 271 -28.47 5.87 -14.16
CA GLN A 271 -28.10 6.84 -13.12
C GLN A 271 -27.75 8.23 -13.69
N GLY A 272 -27.87 8.43 -15.00
CA GLY A 272 -27.50 9.69 -15.67
C GLY A 272 -25.99 9.86 -15.88
N THR A 273 -25.18 8.84 -15.58
CA THR A 273 -23.72 8.87 -15.72
C THR A 273 -23.31 8.78 -17.20
N ARG A 274 -22.29 9.51 -17.57
CA ARG A 274 -21.71 9.53 -18.94
C ARG A 274 -20.22 9.35 -18.90
N TRP A 275 -19.64 9.15 -20.07
CA TRP A 275 -18.22 9.21 -20.30
C TRP A 275 -17.84 10.49 -21.01
N SER A 276 -16.76 11.11 -20.58
CA SER A 276 -16.21 12.35 -21.14
C SER A 276 -14.76 12.15 -21.52
N VAL A 277 -14.18 13.16 -22.17
CA VAL A 277 -12.74 13.20 -22.41
C VAL A 277 -11.95 13.01 -21.10
N PRO A 278 -10.70 12.53 -21.17
CA PRO A 278 -9.87 12.37 -19.99
C PRO A 278 -9.76 13.66 -19.16
N ALA A 279 -10.20 13.62 -17.90
CA ALA A 279 -10.06 14.72 -16.97
C ALA A 279 -8.64 14.81 -16.41
N ASP A 280 -8.25 15.95 -15.85
CA ASP A 280 -6.98 16.11 -15.16
C ASP A 280 -6.97 15.34 -13.82
N TYR A 281 -5.96 14.49 -13.61
CA TYR A 281 -5.77 13.70 -12.38
C TYR A 281 -4.68 14.25 -11.47
N GLN A 282 -4.18 15.47 -11.71
CA GLN A 282 -3.12 16.05 -10.87
C GLN A 282 -3.50 16.04 -9.38
N ARG A 283 -4.74 16.35 -9.05
CA ARG A 283 -5.24 16.30 -7.66
C ARG A 283 -5.24 14.88 -7.07
N VAL A 284 -5.40 13.85 -7.90
CA VAL A 284 -5.30 12.44 -7.47
C VAL A 284 -3.85 12.10 -7.11
N HIS A 285 -2.90 12.51 -7.96
CA HIS A 285 -1.48 12.39 -7.68
C HIS A 285 -1.08 13.11 -6.39
N ASP A 286 -1.67 14.28 -6.12
CA ASP A 286 -1.39 15.04 -4.88
C ASP A 286 -1.87 14.29 -3.63
N VAL A 287 -3.03 13.64 -3.68
CA VAL A 287 -3.53 12.76 -2.59
C VAL A 287 -2.55 11.62 -2.33
N LEU A 288 -2.19 10.86 -3.38
CA LEU A 288 -1.30 9.70 -3.24
C LEU A 288 0.10 10.11 -2.79
N ARG A 289 0.59 11.27 -3.22
CA ARG A 289 1.86 11.86 -2.79
C ARG A 289 1.82 12.30 -1.32
N THR A 290 0.72 12.91 -0.89
CA THR A 290 0.51 13.32 0.51
C THR A 290 0.53 12.13 1.45
N LEU A 291 -0.09 11.02 1.03
CA LEU A 291 -0.13 9.77 1.80
C LEU A 291 1.15 8.93 1.62
N GLU A 292 2.03 9.29 0.69
CA GLU A 292 3.23 8.51 0.37
C GLU A 292 2.94 7.04 0.05
N VAL A 293 1.81 6.80 -0.62
CA VAL A 293 1.39 5.47 -1.10
C VAL A 293 1.72 5.30 -2.58
N GLU A 294 1.62 4.10 -3.10
CA GLU A 294 1.91 3.83 -4.52
C GLU A 294 1.18 4.78 -5.49
N PRO A 295 1.89 5.30 -6.49
CA PRO A 295 3.27 4.99 -6.90
C PRO A 295 4.33 5.85 -6.17
N TYR A 296 3.99 6.60 -5.14
CA TYR A 296 4.86 7.55 -4.41
C TYR A 296 5.44 6.98 -3.11
N ALA A 297 5.32 5.67 -2.86
CA ALA A 297 5.83 5.01 -1.66
C ALA A 297 7.35 5.20 -1.44
N PHE A 298 8.11 5.46 -2.51
CA PHE A 298 9.53 5.78 -2.43
C PHE A 298 9.84 7.06 -1.62
N LEU A 299 8.88 7.97 -1.46
CA LEU A 299 9.05 9.19 -0.66
C LEU A 299 9.29 8.88 0.82
N ARG A 300 8.70 7.80 1.33
CA ARG A 300 8.96 7.30 2.71
C ARG A 300 10.42 6.88 2.90
N ALA A 301 11.00 6.17 1.93
CA ALA A 301 12.38 5.72 1.98
C ALA A 301 13.35 6.90 1.96
N THR A 302 13.12 7.90 1.10
CA THR A 302 13.96 9.11 1.04
C THR A 302 13.88 9.94 2.31
N ARG A 303 12.76 9.95 3.03
CA ARG A 303 12.64 10.59 4.36
C ARG A 303 13.52 9.89 5.39
N LEU A 304 13.49 8.56 5.45
CA LEU A 304 14.34 7.79 6.38
C LEU A 304 15.82 8.00 6.08
N GLU A 305 16.21 8.00 4.81
CA GLU A 305 17.58 8.30 4.39
C GLU A 305 17.99 9.75 4.75
N ALA A 306 17.10 10.72 4.57
CA ALA A 306 17.35 12.12 4.93
C ALA A 306 17.48 12.29 6.46
N LEU A 307 16.63 11.60 7.24
CA LEU A 307 16.75 11.55 8.71
C LEU A 307 18.05 10.88 9.14
N ALA A 308 18.40 9.73 8.58
CA ALA A 308 19.63 9.03 8.87
C ALA A 308 20.84 9.91 8.52
N ARG A 309 20.82 10.61 7.39
CA ARG A 309 21.85 11.56 6.97
C ARG A 309 21.94 12.79 7.88
N ARG A 310 20.80 13.28 8.38
CA ARG A 310 20.75 14.43 9.30
C ARG A 310 21.27 14.08 10.70
N TYR A 311 21.01 12.87 11.18
CA TYR A 311 21.35 12.44 12.54
C TYR A 311 22.56 11.48 12.60
N TRP A 312 23.29 11.28 11.50
CA TRP A 312 24.42 10.35 11.45
C TRP A 312 25.48 10.60 12.53
N PHE A 313 25.74 11.88 12.87
CA PHE A 313 26.66 12.25 13.93
C PHE A 313 26.17 11.79 15.32
N VAL A 314 24.86 11.92 15.58
CA VAL A 314 24.26 11.49 16.84
C VAL A 314 24.29 9.96 16.94
N ILE A 315 23.93 9.28 15.86
CA ILE A 315 23.95 7.80 15.79
C ILE A 315 25.39 7.30 15.90
N GLY A 316 26.33 7.89 15.18
CA GLY A 316 27.77 7.58 15.26
C GLY A 316 28.34 7.83 16.65
N GLY A 317 27.99 8.96 17.28
CA GLY A 317 28.40 9.29 18.65
C GLY A 317 27.86 8.29 19.69
N ALA A 318 26.59 7.90 19.59
CA ALA A 318 26.00 6.90 20.46
C ALA A 318 26.66 5.52 20.31
N LEU A 319 26.94 5.09 19.07
CA LEU A 319 27.65 3.84 18.81
C LEU A 319 29.09 3.87 19.32
N ALA A 320 29.79 5.01 19.20
CA ALA A 320 31.14 5.19 19.71
C ALA A 320 31.16 5.11 21.25
N LEU A 321 30.20 5.73 21.95
CA LEU A 321 30.06 5.65 23.40
C LEU A 321 29.78 4.22 23.88
N LEU A 322 28.91 3.50 23.17
CA LEU A 322 28.65 2.09 23.47
C LEU A 322 29.89 1.22 23.27
N ALA A 323 30.64 1.45 22.19
CA ALA A 323 31.90 0.75 21.92
C ALA A 323 32.96 1.03 23.01
N LEU A 324 33.11 2.31 23.41
CA LEU A 324 34.00 2.70 24.51
C LEU A 324 33.60 2.07 25.84
N GLY A 325 32.30 2.05 26.16
CA GLY A 325 31.77 1.38 27.33
C GLY A 325 32.07 -0.12 27.33
N LEU A 326 31.89 -0.79 26.21
CA LEU A 326 32.21 -2.21 26.05
C LEU A 326 33.73 -2.47 26.21
N LEU A 327 34.56 -1.66 25.56
CA LEU A 327 36.03 -1.75 25.70
C LEU A 327 36.46 -1.50 27.15
N TYR A 328 35.85 -0.55 27.83
CA TYR A 328 36.13 -0.25 29.23
C TYR A 328 35.75 -1.45 30.13
N THR A 329 34.57 -2.05 29.93
CA THR A 329 34.17 -3.23 30.74
C THR A 329 35.10 -4.43 30.50
N LEU A 330 35.46 -4.72 29.24
CA LEU A 330 36.41 -5.77 28.92
C LEU A 330 37.80 -5.53 29.53
N ARG A 331 38.27 -4.29 29.55
CA ARG A 331 39.56 -3.90 30.16
C ARG A 331 39.52 -4.03 31.66
N VAL A 332 38.45 -3.57 32.30
CA VAL A 332 38.27 -3.73 33.77
C VAL A 332 38.22 -5.20 34.15
N GLU A 333 37.47 -6.02 33.42
CA GLU A 333 37.40 -7.46 33.67
C GLU A 333 38.77 -8.14 33.55
N SER A 334 39.55 -7.77 32.52
CA SER A 334 40.91 -8.32 32.33
C SER A 334 41.86 -7.90 33.46
N LEU A 335 41.77 -6.63 33.94
CA LEU A 335 42.57 -6.13 35.07
C LEU A 335 42.19 -6.81 36.37
N VAL A 336 40.89 -7.00 36.64
CA VAL A 336 40.42 -7.73 37.82
C VAL A 336 40.92 -9.15 37.81
N LYS A 337 40.82 -9.86 36.70
CA LYS A 337 41.34 -11.24 36.56
C LYS A 337 42.85 -11.32 36.81
N ARG A 338 43.65 -10.36 36.29
CA ARG A 338 45.11 -10.30 36.53
C ARG A 338 45.41 -10.05 38.02
N ARG A 339 44.77 -9.07 38.66
CA ARG A 339 44.98 -8.76 40.07
C ARG A 339 44.54 -9.87 41.02
N THR A 340 43.42 -10.55 40.71
CA THR A 340 42.98 -11.73 41.49
C THR A 340 43.98 -12.87 41.34
N ALA A 341 44.53 -13.12 40.17
CA ALA A 341 45.54 -14.16 39.97
C ALA A 341 46.85 -13.84 40.70
N GLU A 342 47.34 -12.57 40.69
CA GLU A 342 48.51 -12.13 41.47
C GLU A 342 48.29 -12.30 42.95
N LEU A 343 47.13 -11.88 43.49
CA LEU A 343 46.78 -12.00 44.89
C LEU A 343 46.71 -13.49 45.32
N THR A 344 46.08 -14.33 44.52
CA THR A 344 46.01 -15.78 44.80
C THR A 344 47.39 -16.43 44.81
N ARG A 345 48.32 -16.02 43.93
CA ARG A 345 49.71 -16.52 43.96
C ARG A 345 50.42 -16.11 45.21
N SER A 346 50.34 -14.83 45.62
CA SER A 346 50.97 -14.32 46.83
C SER A 346 50.43 -14.97 48.09
N LEU A 347 49.11 -15.23 48.19
CA LEU A 347 48.49 -15.95 49.25
C LEU A 347 48.99 -17.41 49.34
N ASN A 348 49.08 -18.11 48.21
CA ASN A 348 49.58 -19.47 48.17
C ASN A 348 51.09 -19.56 48.55
N GLU A 349 51.90 -18.57 48.19
CA GLU A 349 53.30 -18.49 48.64
C GLU A 349 53.39 -18.27 50.13
N ARG A 350 52.58 -17.37 50.68
CA ARG A 350 52.55 -17.15 52.16
C ARG A 350 52.09 -18.39 52.90
N ASP A 351 51.08 -19.08 52.42
CA ASP A 351 50.62 -20.35 53.04
C ASP A 351 51.67 -21.42 52.99
N LYS A 352 52.48 -21.51 51.88
CA LYS A 352 53.60 -22.46 51.84
C LYS A 352 54.67 -22.13 52.88
N LEU A 353 55.10 -20.85 52.95
CA LEU A 353 56.08 -20.42 53.94
C LEU A 353 55.58 -20.61 55.38
N THR A 354 54.32 -20.34 55.66
CA THR A 354 53.76 -20.62 57.00
C THR A 354 53.79 -22.09 57.36
N ARG A 355 53.46 -22.97 56.47
CA ARG A 355 53.55 -24.42 56.67
C ARG A 355 55.00 -24.94 56.81
N GLU A 356 55.94 -24.32 56.12
CA GLU A 356 57.36 -24.63 56.29
C GLU A 356 57.87 -24.20 57.69
N LEU A 357 57.48 -22.98 58.12
CA LEU A 357 57.79 -22.47 59.48
C LEU A 357 57.17 -23.36 60.62
N GLU A 358 55.91 -23.77 60.41
CA GLU A 358 55.25 -24.69 61.36
C GLU A 358 56.01 -26.03 61.47
N LYS A 359 56.45 -26.60 60.30
CA LYS A 359 57.23 -27.86 60.34
C LYS A 359 58.60 -27.68 61.02
N ASP A 360 59.24 -26.55 60.72
CA ASP A 360 60.55 -26.26 61.35
C ASP A 360 60.36 -26.04 62.91
N GLN A 361 59.30 -25.36 63.32
CA GLN A 361 58.95 -25.22 64.74
C GLN A 361 58.65 -26.61 65.36
N GLU A 362 57.85 -27.44 64.76
CA GLU A 362 57.59 -28.82 65.25
C GLU A 362 58.90 -29.64 65.38
N ALA A 363 59.80 -29.53 64.38
CA ALA A 363 61.09 -30.20 64.39
C ALA A 363 61.98 -29.67 65.52
N MET A 364 62.03 -28.36 65.73
CA MET A 364 62.76 -27.71 66.82
C MET A 364 62.17 -28.11 68.21
N ASP A 365 60.85 -28.16 68.37
CA ASP A 365 60.19 -28.63 69.56
C ASP A 365 60.48 -30.11 69.87
N HIS A 366 60.56 -30.93 68.82
CA HIS A 366 60.92 -32.35 68.95
C HIS A 366 62.38 -32.52 69.39
N LEU A 367 63.32 -31.74 68.78
CA LEU A 367 64.74 -31.73 69.24
C LEU A 367 64.90 -31.19 70.61
N SER A 368 64.17 -30.17 71.04
CA SER A 368 64.15 -29.62 72.36
C SER A 368 63.69 -30.64 73.42
N ARG A 369 62.64 -31.42 73.09
CA ARG A 369 62.18 -32.51 74.01
C ARG A 369 63.18 -33.64 74.12
N LEU A 370 63.92 -33.97 73.08
CA LEU A 370 64.96 -35.00 73.13
C LEU A 370 66.19 -34.56 73.91
N SER A 371 66.50 -33.24 73.98
CA SER A 371 67.62 -32.67 74.72
C SER A 371 67.35 -32.56 76.19
N ILE A 372 66.12 -32.65 76.66
CA ILE A 372 65.72 -32.61 78.09
C ILE A 372 65.72 -34.04 78.74
N LEU A 373 65.72 -35.07 77.93
CA LEU A 373 65.66 -36.49 78.33
C LEU A 373 67.05 -37.20 78.27
N GLY A 374 68.12 -36.56 77.95
CA GLY A 374 69.52 -36.99 78.04
C GLY A 374 70.30 -36.24 79.08
#